data_3308cb3b218caf0d0a015cc89680f876
#
_entry.id   3308cb3b218caf0d0a015cc89680f876
#
_cell.length_a   1.000
_cell.length_b   1.000
_cell.length_c   1.000
_cell.angle_alpha   90.00
_cell.angle_beta   90.00
_cell.angle_gamma   90.00
#
_symmetry.space_group_name_H-M   'P 1'
#
loop_
_entity.id
_entity.type
_entity.pdbx_description
1 polymer ?
#
loop_
_entity_poly.entity_id
_entity_poly.type
_entity_poly.pdbx_seq_one_letter_code
_entity_poly.pdbx_strand_id
1 'polypeptide(L)'
;VNTFEFYRFRFHFRAIGTVHLPAGKGANLVRGVFGAALRETAGAAEYRRLFEPGAGLRETAGAAEDRRLSEPGAAGGKSPSGLADWPRPFVFRAAHLEGATIPPGDSFFVDVHVFHAAAPALGLWRRAFARLAENGIGPGRGRAVLERVEQLDPEDRGWTVGDAAGAPSVVALSQLPADRPGGLSYCRVRFATPTELKWEGHTVARPEFGILFARLRDRIATLRALYGAGPLEMDFAGSGERAARVRLAHSDLHYQSAERRSRRTGQAHPLGGFTGDAEYQGELAEFLPWLRAARWVGVGRQTVWGKGDLRVIP
;
A
#
# COMPACT_ATOMS: atom_id res chain seq x y z
N VAL A 1 -4.34 23.34 0.71
CA VAL A 1 -3.46 22.36 1.41
C VAL A 1 -3.69 21.01 0.77
N ASN A 2 -2.64 20.39 0.21
CA ASN A 2 -2.73 19.03 -0.29
C ASN A 2 -2.90 18.06 0.86
N THR A 3 -3.96 17.25 0.80
CA THR A 3 -4.26 16.20 1.78
C THR A 3 -4.29 14.84 1.10
N PHE A 4 -4.15 13.79 1.89
CA PHE A 4 -4.33 12.41 1.46
C PHE A 4 -5.29 11.70 2.41
N GLU A 5 -6.29 11.03 1.85
CA GLU A 5 -7.38 10.38 2.57
C GLU A 5 -7.26 8.88 2.46
N PHE A 6 -7.51 8.16 3.55
CA PHE A 6 -7.45 6.71 3.58
C PHE A 6 -8.19 6.14 4.78
N TYR A 7 -8.50 4.85 4.69
CA TYR A 7 -9.01 4.05 5.81
C TYR A 7 -7.95 3.04 6.23
N ARG A 8 -7.97 2.71 7.51
CA ARG A 8 -7.19 1.61 8.08
C ARG A 8 -8.15 0.69 8.80
N PHE A 9 -8.26 -0.53 8.33
CA PHE A 9 -9.10 -1.55 8.94
C PHE A 9 -8.24 -2.68 9.47
N ARG A 10 -8.52 -3.12 10.70
CA ARG A 10 -7.93 -4.28 11.35
C ARG A 10 -8.98 -5.36 11.50
N PHE A 11 -8.72 -6.48 10.87
CA PHE A 11 -9.56 -7.67 10.92
C PHE A 11 -8.98 -8.63 11.93
N HIS A 12 -9.71 -8.89 13.02
CA HIS A 12 -9.30 -9.78 14.11
C HIS A 12 -9.90 -11.16 13.93
N PHE A 13 -9.06 -12.17 14.07
CA PHE A 13 -9.42 -13.56 13.88
C PHE A 13 -9.06 -14.38 15.11
N ARG A 14 -9.83 -15.45 15.34
CA ARG A 14 -9.48 -16.55 16.22
C ARG A 14 -9.23 -17.81 15.41
N ALA A 15 -8.08 -18.43 15.57
CA ALA A 15 -7.74 -19.68 14.90
C ALA A 15 -8.60 -20.84 15.45
N ILE A 16 -9.21 -21.63 14.55
CA ILE A 16 -9.90 -22.88 14.85
C ILE A 16 -8.95 -24.05 14.61
N GLY A 17 -8.17 -23.98 13.58
CA GLY A 17 -7.09 -24.91 13.26
C GLY A 17 -5.76 -24.16 13.19
N THR A 18 -4.64 -24.88 13.25
CA THR A 18 -3.32 -24.28 13.17
C THR A 18 -3.15 -23.49 11.87
N VAL A 19 -2.91 -22.18 11.98
CA VAL A 19 -2.63 -21.29 10.86
C VAL A 19 -1.12 -21.09 10.76
N HIS A 20 -0.53 -21.49 9.63
CA HIS A 20 0.90 -21.31 9.37
C HIS A 20 1.12 -20.31 8.22
N LEU A 21 1.93 -19.28 8.47
CA LEU A 21 2.28 -18.23 7.52
C LEU A 21 3.80 -18.23 7.30
N PRO A 22 4.30 -18.92 6.25
CA PRO A 22 5.73 -18.99 5.98
C PRO A 22 6.38 -17.61 5.85
N ALA A 23 7.62 -17.49 6.30
CA ALA A 23 8.40 -16.26 6.20
C ALA A 23 8.49 -15.74 4.76
N GLY A 24 8.41 -14.44 4.58
CA GLY A 24 8.44 -13.76 3.26
C GLY A 24 7.17 -13.93 2.42
N LYS A 25 6.12 -14.60 2.93
CA LYS A 25 4.90 -14.91 2.17
C LYS A 25 3.59 -14.48 2.82
N GLY A 26 3.60 -14.00 4.07
CA GLY A 26 2.40 -13.76 4.87
C GLY A 26 1.37 -12.86 4.16
N ALA A 27 1.70 -11.63 3.85
CA ALA A 27 0.78 -10.70 3.19
C ALA A 27 0.38 -11.18 1.77
N ASN A 28 1.28 -11.84 1.04
CA ASN A 28 0.96 -12.40 -0.28
C ASN A 28 -0.03 -13.57 -0.20
N LEU A 29 0.10 -14.43 0.82
CA LEU A 29 -0.84 -15.52 1.07
C LEU A 29 -2.21 -14.97 1.42
N VAL A 30 -2.28 -14.04 2.38
CA VAL A 30 -3.54 -13.39 2.78
C VAL A 30 -4.22 -12.77 1.56
N ARG A 31 -3.51 -11.99 0.76
CA ARG A 31 -4.04 -11.38 -0.48
C ARG A 31 -4.55 -12.45 -1.47
N GLY A 32 -3.81 -13.54 -1.64
CA GLY A 32 -4.19 -14.60 -2.57
C GLY A 32 -5.48 -15.31 -2.18
N VAL A 33 -5.62 -15.68 -0.91
CA VAL A 33 -6.83 -16.30 -0.37
C VAL A 33 -7.98 -15.29 -0.33
N PHE A 34 -7.71 -14.03 0.03
CA PHE A 34 -8.70 -12.95 0.01
C PHE A 34 -9.29 -12.75 -1.39
N GLY A 35 -8.44 -12.71 -2.43
CA GLY A 35 -8.92 -12.53 -3.81
C GLY A 35 -9.85 -13.66 -4.26
N ALA A 36 -9.60 -14.90 -3.85
CA ALA A 36 -10.48 -16.03 -4.11
C ALA A 36 -11.81 -15.87 -3.34
N ALA A 37 -11.74 -15.59 -2.04
CA ALA A 37 -12.91 -15.39 -1.19
C ALA A 37 -13.78 -14.21 -1.66
N LEU A 38 -13.17 -13.10 -2.07
CA LEU A 38 -13.88 -11.95 -2.64
C LEU A 38 -14.65 -12.34 -3.91
N ARG A 39 -14.04 -13.11 -4.80
CA ARG A 39 -14.70 -13.58 -6.03
C ARG A 39 -15.91 -14.48 -5.72
N GLU A 40 -15.79 -15.33 -4.69
CA GLU A 40 -16.90 -16.18 -4.23
C GLU A 40 -18.04 -15.38 -3.62
N THR A 41 -17.76 -14.34 -2.84
CA THR A 41 -18.76 -13.61 -2.04
C THR A 41 -19.38 -12.40 -2.74
N ALA A 42 -18.68 -11.79 -3.68
CA ALA A 42 -19.10 -10.55 -4.31
C ALA A 42 -19.28 -10.63 -5.83
N GLY A 43 -18.88 -11.75 -6.42
CA GLY A 43 -18.94 -11.94 -7.86
C GLY A 43 -17.84 -11.23 -8.66
N ALA A 44 -17.85 -11.46 -9.97
CA ALA A 44 -16.76 -11.05 -10.87
C ALA A 44 -16.67 -9.52 -11.04
N ALA A 45 -17.76 -8.78 -10.99
CA ALA A 45 -17.78 -7.34 -11.18
C ALA A 45 -17.06 -6.61 -10.04
N GLU A 46 -17.43 -6.90 -8.79
CA GLU A 46 -16.79 -6.31 -7.61
C GLU A 46 -15.33 -6.76 -7.47
N TYR A 47 -15.02 -8.02 -7.82
CA TYR A 47 -13.65 -8.49 -7.87
C TYR A 47 -12.83 -7.63 -8.85
N ARG A 48 -13.32 -7.39 -10.08
CA ARG A 48 -12.63 -6.54 -11.06
C ARG A 48 -12.47 -5.11 -10.55
N ARG A 49 -13.50 -4.53 -9.98
CA ARG A 49 -13.46 -3.16 -9.44
C ARG A 49 -12.35 -2.97 -8.42
N LEU A 50 -12.12 -3.92 -7.51
CA LEU A 50 -11.08 -3.84 -6.48
C LEU A 50 -9.72 -4.34 -6.95
N PHE A 51 -9.65 -5.43 -7.68
CA PHE A 51 -8.39 -6.10 -8.03
C PHE A 51 -7.87 -5.76 -9.43
N GLU A 52 -8.74 -5.28 -10.30
CA GLU A 52 -8.41 -4.93 -11.69
C GLU A 52 -8.96 -3.53 -12.02
N PRO A 53 -8.59 -2.48 -11.26
CA PRO A 53 -9.22 -1.15 -11.38
C PRO A 53 -9.07 -0.52 -12.76
N GLY A 54 -8.00 -0.83 -13.49
CA GLY A 54 -7.82 -0.37 -14.87
C GLY A 54 -8.86 -0.89 -15.86
N ALA A 55 -9.50 -2.02 -15.58
CA ALA A 55 -10.61 -2.53 -16.40
C ALA A 55 -11.94 -1.87 -16.02
N GLY A 56 -12.21 -1.67 -14.72
CA GLY A 56 -13.47 -1.08 -14.24
C GLY A 56 -13.58 0.43 -14.50
N LEU A 57 -12.49 1.17 -14.39
CA LEU A 57 -12.49 2.61 -14.65
C LEU A 57 -12.63 2.93 -16.15
N ARG A 58 -12.24 2.03 -17.05
CA ARG A 58 -12.51 2.17 -18.49
C ARG A 58 -13.99 1.98 -18.83
N GLU A 59 -14.72 1.16 -18.08
CA GLU A 59 -16.17 0.96 -18.28
C GLU A 59 -16.98 2.16 -17.76
N THR A 60 -16.54 2.83 -16.68
CA THR A 60 -17.25 3.98 -16.10
C THR A 60 -16.86 5.32 -16.70
N ALA A 61 -15.64 5.47 -17.20
CA ALA A 61 -15.18 6.67 -17.90
C ALA A 61 -15.71 6.78 -19.34
N GLY A 62 -16.39 5.77 -19.84
CA GLY A 62 -16.81 5.63 -21.25
C GLY A 62 -17.89 6.59 -21.73
N ALA A 63 -18.34 7.60 -20.96
CA ALA A 63 -19.36 8.51 -21.46
C ALA A 63 -19.10 10.02 -21.30
N ALA A 64 -18.26 10.51 -20.37
CA ALA A 64 -18.21 11.96 -20.14
C ALA A 64 -16.85 12.58 -19.79
N GLU A 65 -15.86 11.84 -19.29
CA GLU A 65 -14.61 12.40 -18.73
C GLU A 65 -13.31 11.98 -19.44
N ASP A 66 -13.38 11.13 -20.43
CA ASP A 66 -12.22 10.61 -21.20
C ASP A 66 -11.41 11.72 -21.94
N ARG A 67 -11.96 12.94 -22.03
CA ARG A 67 -11.30 14.06 -22.70
C ARG A 67 -10.27 14.82 -21.86
N ARG A 68 -10.25 14.65 -20.54
CA ARG A 68 -9.32 15.40 -19.66
C ARG A 68 -8.11 14.58 -19.20
N LEU A 69 -8.14 13.26 -19.37
CA LEU A 69 -7.05 12.34 -18.99
C LEU A 69 -6.32 11.73 -20.18
N SER A 70 -6.75 12.01 -21.40
CA SER A 70 -6.16 11.52 -22.64
C SER A 70 -5.55 12.69 -23.41
N GLU A 71 -4.27 12.90 -23.26
CA GLU A 71 -3.55 13.65 -24.31
C GLU A 71 -3.58 12.84 -25.61
N PRO A 72 -3.79 13.50 -26.78
CA PRO A 72 -3.87 12.80 -28.05
C PRO A 72 -2.49 12.26 -28.43
N GLY A 73 -2.29 10.96 -28.26
CA GLY A 73 -1.04 10.24 -28.59
C GLY A 73 -0.81 8.94 -27.86
N ALA A 74 -1.56 8.63 -26.79
CA ALA A 74 -1.38 7.40 -26.02
C ALA A 74 -2.33 6.29 -26.49
N ALA A 75 -2.01 5.62 -27.57
CA ALA A 75 -2.58 4.32 -27.90
C ALA A 75 -2.13 3.28 -26.86
N GLY A 76 -3.04 2.89 -25.97
CA GLY A 76 -2.82 1.88 -24.93
C GLY A 76 -2.82 2.51 -23.54
N GLY A 77 -3.99 2.58 -22.90
CA GLY A 77 -4.30 3.18 -21.59
C GLY A 77 -3.26 2.97 -20.48
N LYS A 78 -2.23 3.79 -20.46
CA LYS A 78 -1.29 3.87 -19.33
C LYS A 78 -1.96 4.57 -18.16
N SER A 79 -1.60 4.18 -16.92
CA SER A 79 -2.05 4.89 -15.72
C SER A 79 -1.59 6.36 -15.75
N PRO A 80 -2.20 7.26 -14.95
CA PRO A 80 -1.78 8.68 -14.87
C PRO A 80 -0.28 8.87 -14.55
N SER A 81 0.37 7.87 -13.95
CA SER A 81 1.81 7.84 -13.66
C SER A 81 2.64 7.19 -14.78
N GLY A 82 2.05 6.90 -15.95
CA GLY A 82 2.73 6.20 -17.05
C GLY A 82 3.00 4.72 -16.80
N LEU A 83 2.49 4.16 -15.71
CA LEU A 83 2.64 2.74 -15.36
C LEU A 83 1.68 1.89 -16.20
N ALA A 84 2.15 0.69 -16.62
CA ALA A 84 1.32 -0.26 -17.36
C ALA A 84 0.13 -0.78 -16.51
N ASP A 85 0.31 -0.88 -15.19
CA ASP A 85 -0.70 -1.32 -14.23
C ASP A 85 -1.14 -0.18 -13.32
N TRP A 86 -2.45 0.02 -13.21
CA TRP A 86 -3.03 0.96 -12.28
C TRP A 86 -2.85 0.48 -10.84
N PRO A 87 -2.45 1.35 -9.89
CA PRO A 87 -2.32 0.97 -8.50
C PRO A 87 -3.68 0.59 -7.92
N ARG A 88 -3.72 -0.50 -7.20
CA ARG A 88 -4.95 -0.93 -6.52
C ARG A 88 -5.26 -0.01 -5.33
N PRO A 89 -6.55 0.19 -5.01
CA PRO A 89 -6.98 1.11 -3.95
C PRO A 89 -6.74 0.56 -2.54
N PHE A 90 -5.80 -0.36 -2.36
CA PHE A 90 -5.52 -0.95 -1.04
C PHE A 90 -4.11 -1.51 -0.91
N VAL A 91 -3.72 -1.72 0.35
CA VAL A 91 -2.48 -2.39 0.76
C VAL A 91 -2.78 -3.33 1.91
N PHE A 92 -2.32 -4.59 1.83
CA PHE A 92 -2.32 -5.50 2.98
C PHE A 92 -1.11 -5.27 3.87
N ARG A 93 -1.31 -5.29 5.18
CA ARG A 93 -0.27 -5.19 6.20
C ARG A 93 -0.35 -6.40 7.12
N ALA A 94 0.56 -7.34 6.93
CA ALA A 94 0.63 -8.60 7.68
C ALA A 94 2.09 -9.02 7.95
N ALA A 95 3.03 -8.05 7.98
CA ALA A 95 4.45 -8.34 8.21
C ALA A 95 4.71 -8.98 9.58
N HIS A 96 3.91 -8.64 10.59
CA HIS A 96 3.99 -9.23 11.93
C HIS A 96 3.60 -10.72 11.97
N LEU A 97 2.98 -11.24 10.91
CA LEU A 97 2.62 -12.65 10.78
C LEU A 97 3.65 -13.48 9.99
N GLU A 98 4.76 -12.86 9.55
CA GLU A 98 5.78 -13.57 8.76
C GLU A 98 6.47 -14.64 9.61
N GLY A 99 6.43 -15.88 9.15
CA GLY A 99 6.96 -17.04 9.88
C GLY A 99 6.12 -17.51 11.05
N ALA A 100 4.97 -16.89 11.30
CA ALA A 100 4.13 -17.25 12.44
C ALA A 100 3.42 -18.59 12.26
N THR A 101 3.34 -19.34 13.36
CA THR A 101 2.45 -20.49 13.51
C THR A 101 1.51 -20.20 14.67
N ILE A 102 0.23 -20.09 14.37
CA ILE A 102 -0.82 -19.68 15.29
C ILE A 102 -1.63 -20.92 15.64
N PRO A 103 -1.57 -21.40 16.91
CA PRO A 103 -2.31 -22.58 17.35
C PRO A 103 -3.83 -22.31 17.45
N PRO A 104 -4.65 -23.37 17.47
CA PRO A 104 -6.08 -23.24 17.71
C PRO A 104 -6.37 -22.51 19.05
N GLY A 105 -7.33 -21.60 19.02
CA GLY A 105 -7.71 -20.76 20.14
C GLY A 105 -7.01 -19.41 20.21
N ASP A 106 -5.85 -19.26 19.58
CA ASP A 106 -5.10 -18.01 19.57
C ASP A 106 -5.68 -17.00 18.59
N SER A 107 -5.53 -15.73 18.94
CA SER A 107 -5.99 -14.61 18.11
C SER A 107 -4.85 -14.01 17.29
N PHE A 108 -5.19 -13.53 16.08
CA PHE A 108 -4.29 -12.79 15.22
C PHE A 108 -5.07 -11.73 14.45
N PHE A 109 -4.38 -10.84 13.75
CA PHE A 109 -5.05 -9.82 12.94
C PHE A 109 -4.35 -9.60 11.60
N VAL A 110 -5.09 -8.99 10.69
CA VAL A 110 -4.59 -8.50 9.39
C VAL A 110 -5.07 -7.07 9.23
N ASP A 111 -4.14 -6.16 8.92
CA ASP A 111 -4.48 -4.78 8.60
C ASP A 111 -4.61 -4.59 7.08
N VAL A 112 -5.58 -3.78 6.68
CA VAL A 112 -5.77 -3.33 5.30
C VAL A 112 -5.91 -1.81 5.30
N HIS A 113 -5.09 -1.16 4.49
CA HIS A 113 -5.27 0.26 4.19
C HIS A 113 -6.04 0.39 2.88
N VAL A 114 -7.11 1.17 2.89
CA VAL A 114 -8.01 1.37 1.72
C VAL A 114 -7.98 2.85 1.34
N PHE A 115 -7.73 3.12 0.06
CA PHE A 115 -7.56 4.47 -0.48
C PHE A 115 -8.78 4.99 -1.25
N HIS A 116 -9.83 4.17 -1.40
CA HIS A 116 -11.08 4.61 -2.02
C HIS A 116 -11.90 5.37 -0.98
N ALA A 117 -11.65 6.68 -0.86
CA ALA A 117 -12.21 7.51 0.20
C ALA A 117 -13.74 7.62 0.14
N ALA A 118 -14.33 7.72 -1.06
CA ALA A 118 -15.78 7.86 -1.23
C ALA A 118 -16.55 6.54 -1.02
N ALA A 119 -15.91 5.38 -1.23
CA ALA A 119 -16.57 4.08 -1.15
C ALA A 119 -15.63 2.98 -0.63
N PRO A 120 -15.32 2.95 0.68
CA PRO A 120 -14.39 1.98 1.26
C PRO A 120 -14.88 0.54 1.20
N ALA A 121 -16.18 0.32 0.94
CA ALA A 121 -16.82 -0.99 0.76
C ALA A 121 -16.54 -1.97 1.93
N LEU A 122 -16.57 -1.48 3.18
CA LEU A 122 -16.18 -2.24 4.38
C LEU A 122 -16.97 -3.55 4.54
N GLY A 123 -18.29 -3.54 4.30
CA GLY A 123 -19.11 -4.75 4.35
C GLY A 123 -18.66 -5.82 3.36
N LEU A 124 -18.13 -5.43 2.19
CA LEU A 124 -17.56 -6.35 1.22
C LEU A 124 -16.24 -6.96 1.73
N TRP A 125 -15.35 -6.14 2.30
CA TRP A 125 -14.12 -6.60 2.93
C TRP A 125 -14.41 -7.59 4.05
N ARG A 126 -15.39 -7.27 4.91
CA ARG A 126 -15.78 -8.11 6.04
C ARG A 126 -16.27 -9.50 5.58
N ARG A 127 -17.19 -9.55 4.60
CA ARG A 127 -17.66 -10.83 4.04
C ARG A 127 -16.54 -11.64 3.41
N ALA A 128 -15.66 -10.99 2.64
CA ALA A 128 -14.53 -11.67 1.99
C ALA A 128 -13.51 -12.20 3.02
N PHE A 129 -13.24 -11.45 4.10
CA PHE A 129 -12.35 -11.93 5.17
C PHE A 129 -12.98 -13.03 6.02
N ALA A 130 -14.28 -12.99 6.29
CA ALA A 130 -14.97 -14.11 6.94
C ALA A 130 -14.86 -15.37 6.09
N ARG A 131 -15.13 -15.27 4.78
CA ARG A 131 -15.00 -16.38 3.84
C ARG A 131 -13.55 -16.89 3.70
N LEU A 132 -12.58 -15.98 3.70
CA LEU A 132 -11.16 -16.33 3.73
C LEU A 132 -10.82 -17.20 4.94
N ALA A 133 -11.31 -16.83 6.12
CA ALA A 133 -11.08 -17.54 7.37
C ALA A 133 -11.70 -18.94 7.36
N GLU A 134 -12.91 -19.09 6.80
CA GLU A 134 -13.57 -20.38 6.61
C GLU A 134 -12.84 -21.28 5.62
N ASN A 135 -12.38 -20.72 4.48
CA ASN A 135 -11.63 -21.45 3.44
C ASN A 135 -10.25 -21.90 3.89
N GLY A 136 -9.74 -21.29 4.97
CA GLY A 136 -8.44 -21.57 5.57
C GLY A 136 -7.28 -20.79 4.96
N ILE A 137 -6.30 -20.51 5.80
CA ILE A 137 -5.14 -19.65 5.55
C ILE A 137 -3.86 -20.50 5.55
N GLY A 138 -2.95 -20.18 4.64
CA GLY A 138 -1.64 -20.81 4.58
C GLY A 138 -1.63 -22.19 3.91
N PRO A 139 -0.46 -22.85 3.86
CA PRO A 139 -0.29 -24.16 3.21
C PRO A 139 -1.16 -25.28 3.80
N GLY A 140 -1.31 -25.27 5.13
CA GLY A 140 -2.14 -26.24 5.88
C GLY A 140 -3.62 -25.91 5.90
N ARG A 141 -4.06 -24.84 5.23
CA ARG A 141 -5.46 -24.36 5.26
C ARG A 141 -6.03 -24.25 6.66
N GLY A 142 -5.26 -23.67 7.59
CA GLY A 142 -5.73 -23.43 8.95
C GLY A 142 -6.97 -22.55 8.96
N ARG A 143 -8.08 -23.05 9.53
CA ARG A 143 -9.35 -22.32 9.60
C ARG A 143 -9.36 -21.36 10.76
N ALA A 144 -10.08 -20.26 10.61
CA ALA A 144 -10.27 -19.26 11.64
C ALA A 144 -11.70 -18.70 11.59
N VAL A 145 -12.06 -17.89 12.57
CA VAL A 145 -13.29 -17.09 12.60
C VAL A 145 -12.90 -15.62 12.64
N LEU A 146 -13.54 -14.79 11.82
CA LEU A 146 -13.47 -13.35 11.93
C LEU A 146 -14.32 -12.90 13.12
N GLU A 147 -13.69 -12.38 14.18
CA GLU A 147 -14.37 -12.00 15.42
C GLU A 147 -14.90 -10.56 15.36
N ARG A 148 -14.05 -9.64 14.93
CA ARG A 148 -14.40 -8.21 14.86
C ARG A 148 -13.56 -7.48 13.84
N VAL A 149 -14.03 -6.31 13.45
CA VAL A 149 -13.28 -5.35 12.61
C VAL A 149 -13.16 -4.04 13.36
N GLU A 150 -11.97 -3.48 13.36
CA GLU A 150 -11.69 -2.17 13.91
C GLU A 150 -11.28 -1.22 12.78
N GLN A 151 -11.74 0.02 12.86
CA GLN A 151 -11.15 1.12 12.10
C GLN A 151 -10.09 1.79 12.99
N LEU A 152 -8.92 2.09 12.43
CA LEU A 152 -7.81 2.71 13.14
C LEU A 152 -7.58 4.13 12.61
N ASP A 153 -7.24 5.05 13.52
CA ASP A 153 -6.73 6.36 13.15
C ASP A 153 -5.21 6.36 12.84
N PRO A 154 -4.62 7.48 12.40
CA PRO A 154 -3.18 7.57 12.13
C PRO A 154 -2.29 7.27 13.33
N GLU A 155 -2.79 7.45 14.57
CA GLU A 155 -2.10 7.21 15.84
C GLU A 155 -2.31 5.79 16.38
N ASP A 156 -2.86 4.87 15.58
CA ASP A 156 -3.14 3.47 15.93
C ASP A 156 -4.25 3.28 16.99
N ARG A 157 -5.06 4.32 17.30
CA ARG A 157 -6.26 4.15 18.13
C ARG A 157 -7.36 3.52 17.30
N GLY A 158 -7.99 2.48 17.84
CA GLY A 158 -9.00 1.69 17.14
C GLY A 158 -10.38 1.75 17.78
N TRP A 159 -11.42 1.65 16.97
CA TRP A 159 -12.79 1.43 17.41
C TRP A 159 -13.47 0.38 16.54
N THR A 160 -14.31 -0.45 17.16
CA THR A 160 -15.06 -1.49 16.46
C THR A 160 -16.08 -0.88 15.49
N VAL A 161 -16.12 -1.42 14.27
CA VAL A 161 -17.03 -1.01 13.21
C VAL A 161 -17.86 -2.20 12.70
N GLY A 162 -19.07 -1.90 12.21
CA GLY A 162 -19.93 -2.86 11.52
C GLY A 162 -19.61 -2.98 10.03
N ASP A 163 -20.64 -2.91 9.19
CA ASP A 163 -20.51 -2.95 7.73
C ASP A 163 -20.29 -1.57 7.12
N ALA A 164 -20.52 -0.50 7.89
CA ALA A 164 -20.24 0.88 7.51
C ALA A 164 -18.92 1.36 8.13
N ALA A 165 -18.11 2.05 7.34
CA ALA A 165 -16.92 2.75 7.83
C ALA A 165 -17.31 4.09 8.46
N GLY A 166 -16.52 4.54 9.42
CA GLY A 166 -16.55 5.94 9.91
C GLY A 166 -15.96 6.91 8.88
N ALA A 167 -15.56 8.09 9.33
CA ALA A 167 -14.84 9.04 8.48
C ALA A 167 -13.43 8.51 8.11
N PRO A 168 -12.90 8.84 6.91
CA PRO A 168 -11.53 8.52 6.56
C PRO A 168 -10.53 9.29 7.44
N SER A 169 -9.35 8.73 7.62
CA SER A 169 -8.19 9.48 8.11
C SER A 169 -7.73 10.45 7.03
N VAL A 170 -7.42 11.68 7.42
CA VAL A 170 -6.93 12.73 6.52
C VAL A 170 -5.57 13.21 7.02
N VAL A 171 -4.55 13.13 6.17
CA VAL A 171 -3.21 13.59 6.51
C VAL A 171 -2.78 14.70 5.55
N ALA A 172 -2.16 15.75 6.10
CA ALA A 172 -1.58 16.82 5.30
C ALA A 172 -0.31 16.32 4.60
N LEU A 173 -0.14 16.66 3.33
CA LEU A 173 1.08 16.42 2.55
C LEU A 173 1.99 17.64 2.46
N SER A 174 1.55 18.78 2.99
CA SER A 174 2.34 19.99 3.12
C SER A 174 2.51 20.32 4.62
N GLN A 175 3.69 20.78 5.01
CA GLN A 175 3.83 21.36 6.31
C GLN A 175 3.09 22.71 6.34
N LEU A 176 2.37 22.97 7.42
CA LEU A 176 2.03 24.34 7.80
C LEU A 176 3.34 25.06 8.07
N PRO A 177 3.43 26.39 7.80
CA PRO A 177 4.62 27.19 8.11
C PRO A 177 5.03 26.88 9.54
N ALA A 178 6.25 26.40 9.72
CA ALA A 178 6.66 25.77 10.95
C ALA A 178 6.89 26.78 12.06
N ASP A 179 6.36 26.49 13.23
CA ASP A 179 6.80 27.01 14.53
C ASP A 179 8.20 26.47 14.95
N ARG A 180 9.04 26.03 14.01
CA ARG A 180 10.40 25.57 14.29
C ARG A 180 11.41 26.36 13.49
N PRO A 181 12.13 27.30 14.13
CA PRO A 181 13.37 27.84 13.61
C PRO A 181 14.43 26.73 13.65
N GLY A 182 14.85 26.28 12.49
CA GLY A 182 15.81 25.20 12.32
C GLY A 182 15.17 24.09 11.48
N GLY A 183 15.41 24.12 10.16
CA GLY A 183 14.87 23.14 9.23
C GLY A 183 15.32 21.72 9.61
N LEU A 184 14.49 20.73 9.36
CA LEU A 184 14.86 19.31 9.50
C LEU A 184 15.97 19.00 8.51
N SER A 185 17.20 18.81 9.00
CA SER A 185 18.39 18.58 8.18
C SER A 185 18.82 17.11 8.15
N TYR A 186 18.17 16.26 8.93
CA TYR A 186 18.46 14.83 9.04
C TYR A 186 17.18 14.03 9.20
N CYS A 187 17.09 12.88 8.55
CA CYS A 187 15.99 11.94 8.69
C CYS A 187 16.50 10.51 8.50
N ARG A 188 16.13 9.62 9.40
CA ARG A 188 16.34 8.18 9.27
C ARG A 188 15.02 7.52 8.90
N VAL A 189 15.07 6.64 7.90
CA VAL A 189 13.92 5.83 7.50
C VAL A 189 14.26 4.35 7.57
N ARG A 190 13.27 3.54 7.90
CA ARG A 190 13.35 2.08 7.90
C ARG A 190 12.48 1.51 6.80
N PHE A 191 13.06 0.71 5.93
CA PHE A 191 12.35 -0.17 5.02
C PHE A 191 12.00 -1.46 5.77
N ALA A 192 10.81 -1.47 6.39
CA ALA A 192 10.37 -2.55 7.28
C ALA A 192 10.00 -3.83 6.53
N THR A 193 9.70 -3.74 5.24
CA THR A 193 9.44 -4.89 4.36
C THR A 193 10.20 -4.73 3.06
N PRO A 194 10.48 -5.83 2.32
CA PRO A 194 11.23 -5.76 1.07
C PRO A 194 10.70 -4.69 0.13
N THR A 195 11.57 -3.79 -0.28
CA THR A 195 11.26 -2.63 -1.12
C THR A 195 12.05 -2.72 -2.42
N GLU A 196 11.33 -2.71 -3.54
CA GLU A 196 11.92 -2.64 -4.88
C GLU A 196 11.58 -1.29 -5.49
N LEU A 197 12.61 -0.45 -5.70
CA LEU A 197 12.48 0.80 -6.44
C LEU A 197 12.98 0.60 -7.86
N LYS A 198 12.32 1.24 -8.81
CA LYS A 198 12.78 1.31 -10.21
C LYS A 198 13.03 2.74 -10.62
N TRP A 199 14.11 2.95 -11.35
CA TRP A 199 14.46 4.20 -11.98
C TRP A 199 14.94 3.91 -13.41
N GLU A 200 14.40 4.61 -14.39
CA GLU A 200 14.74 4.44 -15.82
C GLU A 200 14.72 2.96 -16.29
N GLY A 201 13.73 2.20 -15.82
CA GLY A 201 13.58 0.78 -16.16
C GLY A 201 14.41 -0.19 -15.34
N HIS A 202 15.41 0.27 -14.60
CA HIS A 202 16.33 -0.56 -13.81
C HIS A 202 15.93 -0.62 -12.33
N THR A 203 16.22 -1.74 -11.68
CA THR A 203 16.08 -1.88 -10.21
C THR A 203 17.22 -1.12 -9.53
N VAL A 204 16.84 -0.30 -8.55
CA VAL A 204 17.76 0.55 -7.80
C VAL A 204 18.35 -0.22 -6.61
N ALA A 205 19.66 -0.28 -6.51
CA ALA A 205 20.36 -0.91 -5.40
C ALA A 205 20.44 -0.01 -4.15
N ARG A 206 20.55 1.32 -4.38
CA ARG A 206 20.62 2.33 -3.32
C ARG A 206 19.48 3.29 -3.43
N PRO A 207 18.70 3.54 -2.36
CA PRO A 207 17.52 4.42 -2.41
C PRO A 207 17.96 5.90 -2.31
N GLU A 208 18.59 6.44 -3.33
CA GLU A 208 18.86 7.88 -3.41
C GLU A 208 17.57 8.66 -3.18
N PHE A 209 17.65 9.76 -2.41
CA PHE A 209 16.44 10.43 -1.92
C PHE A 209 15.52 10.92 -3.04
N GLY A 210 16.10 11.48 -4.10
CA GLY A 210 15.34 11.93 -5.26
C GLY A 210 14.51 10.80 -5.89
N ILE A 211 15.08 9.59 -5.99
CA ILE A 211 14.38 8.42 -6.53
C ILE A 211 13.29 7.94 -5.56
N LEU A 212 13.61 7.84 -4.26
CA LEU A 212 12.65 7.45 -3.23
C LEU A 212 11.44 8.38 -3.21
N PHE A 213 11.71 9.69 -3.16
CA PHE A 213 10.66 10.71 -3.11
C PHE A 213 9.83 10.72 -4.39
N ALA A 214 10.44 10.65 -5.57
CA ALA A 214 9.72 10.59 -6.84
C ALA A 214 8.74 9.40 -6.87
N ARG A 215 9.17 8.20 -6.48
CA ARG A 215 8.30 7.00 -6.45
C ARG A 215 7.17 7.12 -5.43
N LEU A 216 7.44 7.71 -4.27
CA LEU A 216 6.44 7.94 -3.22
C LEU A 216 5.42 9.00 -3.65
N ARG A 217 5.89 10.15 -4.14
CA ARG A 217 5.06 11.24 -4.66
C ARG A 217 4.14 10.76 -5.78
N ASP A 218 4.70 10.10 -6.79
CA ASP A 218 3.94 9.60 -7.93
C ASP A 218 2.86 8.60 -7.48
N ARG A 219 3.18 7.74 -6.50
CA ARG A 219 2.21 6.80 -5.95
C ARG A 219 1.07 7.50 -5.20
N ILE A 220 1.39 8.44 -4.32
CA ILE A 220 0.38 9.21 -3.57
C ILE A 220 -0.48 10.03 -4.54
N ALA A 221 0.15 10.73 -5.50
CA ALA A 221 -0.55 11.51 -6.51
C ALA A 221 -1.53 10.66 -7.32
N THR A 222 -1.08 9.47 -7.76
CA THR A 222 -1.93 8.56 -8.54
C THR A 222 -3.09 7.99 -7.71
N LEU A 223 -2.83 7.54 -6.47
CA LEU A 223 -3.89 7.03 -5.58
C LEU A 223 -4.92 8.11 -5.27
N ARG A 224 -4.48 9.34 -4.99
CA ARG A 224 -5.37 10.46 -4.73
C ARG A 224 -6.21 10.84 -5.94
N ALA A 225 -5.59 10.89 -7.12
CA ALA A 225 -6.28 11.23 -8.36
C ALA A 225 -7.35 10.20 -8.74
N LEU A 226 -7.08 8.90 -8.50
CA LEU A 226 -7.98 7.81 -8.88
C LEU A 226 -9.07 7.51 -7.84
N TYR A 227 -8.77 7.70 -6.54
CA TYR A 227 -9.61 7.15 -5.46
C TYR A 227 -9.94 8.15 -4.35
N GLY A 228 -9.36 9.35 -4.37
CA GLY A 228 -9.51 10.37 -3.34
C GLY A 228 -9.97 11.71 -3.91
N ALA A 229 -9.46 12.79 -3.35
CA ALA A 229 -9.87 14.18 -3.62
C ALA A 229 -9.38 14.76 -4.98
N GLY A 230 -8.95 13.92 -5.92
CA GLY A 230 -8.50 14.35 -7.24
C GLY A 230 -6.99 14.67 -7.32
N PRO A 231 -6.51 15.24 -8.44
CA PRO A 231 -5.10 15.52 -8.66
C PRO A 231 -4.48 16.42 -7.59
N LEU A 232 -3.18 16.25 -7.38
CA LEU A 232 -2.40 17.14 -6.51
C LEU A 232 -2.06 18.43 -7.27
N GLU A 233 -2.23 19.56 -6.59
CA GLU A 233 -1.76 20.87 -7.05
C GLU A 233 -0.39 21.14 -6.44
N MET A 234 0.69 20.82 -7.18
CA MET A 234 2.06 21.03 -6.74
C MET A 234 3.03 21.21 -7.89
N ASP A 235 4.15 21.85 -7.61
CA ASP A 235 5.29 21.89 -8.51
C ASP A 235 6.05 20.56 -8.48
N PHE A 236 5.70 19.65 -9.39
CA PHE A 236 6.32 18.33 -9.51
C PHE A 236 7.81 18.40 -9.89
N ALA A 237 8.17 19.29 -10.81
CA ALA A 237 9.56 19.44 -11.27
C ALA A 237 10.44 20.00 -10.17
N GLY A 238 10.10 21.16 -9.62
CA GLY A 238 10.88 21.80 -8.58
C GLY A 238 10.97 20.97 -7.31
N SER A 239 9.89 20.25 -6.91
CA SER A 239 9.98 19.32 -5.79
C SER A 239 10.95 18.17 -6.04
N GLY A 240 11.02 17.67 -7.28
CA GLY A 240 11.99 16.66 -7.70
C GLY A 240 13.43 17.16 -7.65
N GLU A 241 13.67 18.39 -8.13
CA GLU A 241 14.98 19.04 -8.10
C GLU A 241 15.47 19.26 -6.65
N ARG A 242 14.58 19.73 -5.75
CA ARG A 242 14.91 19.88 -4.32
C ARG A 242 15.20 18.53 -3.66
N ALA A 243 14.39 17.51 -3.96
CA ALA A 243 14.63 16.14 -3.47
C ALA A 243 15.96 15.56 -3.93
N ALA A 244 16.40 15.87 -5.15
CA ALA A 244 17.70 15.42 -5.68
C ALA A 244 18.91 16.02 -4.95
N ARG A 245 18.73 17.14 -4.24
CA ARG A 245 19.79 17.77 -3.42
C ARG A 245 19.96 17.12 -2.05
N VAL A 246 18.98 16.33 -1.61
CA VAL A 246 19.07 15.58 -0.35
C VAL A 246 19.98 14.38 -0.56
N ARG A 247 21.02 14.28 0.28
CA ARG A 247 22.05 13.25 0.17
C ARG A 247 21.71 12.02 0.99
N LEU A 248 21.89 10.83 0.44
CA LEU A 248 21.93 9.58 1.18
C LEU A 248 23.27 9.53 1.95
N ALA A 249 23.22 9.80 3.27
CA ALA A 249 24.39 9.89 4.13
C ALA A 249 24.91 8.51 4.53
N HIS A 250 24.00 7.61 4.89
CA HIS A 250 24.32 6.24 5.30
C HIS A 250 23.19 5.29 4.89
N SER A 251 23.52 4.03 4.63
CA SER A 251 22.53 2.98 4.45
C SER A 251 23.06 1.63 4.91
N ASP A 252 22.28 0.95 5.73
CA ASP A 252 22.46 -0.43 6.15
C ASP A 252 21.29 -1.25 5.59
N LEU A 253 21.47 -1.76 4.39
CA LEU A 253 20.42 -2.40 3.60
C LEU A 253 20.81 -3.83 3.24
N HIS A 254 19.89 -4.74 3.45
CA HIS A 254 20.03 -6.14 3.09
C HIS A 254 19.03 -6.53 2.01
N TYR A 255 19.50 -7.09 0.90
CA TYR A 255 18.61 -7.56 -0.15
C TYR A 255 18.02 -8.92 0.24
N GLN A 256 16.68 -8.97 0.28
CA GLN A 256 15.93 -10.21 0.49
C GLN A 256 15.43 -10.71 -0.87
N SER A 257 15.87 -11.90 -1.25
CA SER A 257 15.33 -12.58 -2.42
C SER A 257 14.08 -13.36 -2.02
N ALA A 258 12.99 -13.14 -2.73
CA ALA A 258 11.78 -13.92 -2.60
C ALA A 258 11.17 -14.14 -3.99
N GLU A 259 10.54 -15.29 -4.19
CA GLU A 259 9.92 -15.66 -5.45
C GLU A 259 8.47 -16.09 -5.22
N ARG A 260 7.59 -15.66 -6.12
CA ARG A 260 6.21 -16.12 -6.18
C ARG A 260 5.96 -16.83 -7.50
N ARG A 261 5.44 -18.06 -7.43
CA ARG A 261 4.88 -18.74 -8.58
C ARG A 261 3.38 -18.49 -8.70
N SER A 262 2.95 -17.98 -9.83
CA SER A 262 1.53 -17.79 -10.12
C SER A 262 0.85 -19.15 -10.31
N ARG A 263 -0.16 -19.47 -9.51
CA ARG A 263 -0.95 -20.71 -9.71
C ARG A 263 -1.74 -20.69 -11.02
N ARG A 264 -2.07 -19.51 -11.55
CA ARG A 264 -2.86 -19.36 -12.78
C ARG A 264 -2.02 -19.50 -14.05
N THR A 265 -0.79 -18.98 -14.04
CA THR A 265 0.06 -18.90 -15.24
C THR A 265 1.36 -19.68 -15.13
N GLY A 266 1.68 -20.27 -13.98
CA GLY A 266 2.95 -20.94 -13.72
C GLY A 266 4.17 -20.00 -13.64
N GLN A 267 4.02 -18.72 -13.97
CA GLN A 267 5.12 -17.76 -14.04
C GLN A 267 5.69 -17.46 -12.67
N ALA A 268 7.01 -17.44 -12.59
CA ALA A 268 7.75 -16.97 -11.44
C ALA A 268 7.85 -15.44 -11.48
N HIS A 269 7.53 -14.79 -10.37
CA HIS A 269 7.68 -13.34 -10.19
C HIS A 269 8.63 -13.09 -9.03
N PRO A 270 9.73 -12.36 -9.25
CA PRO A 270 10.59 -11.96 -8.15
C PRO A 270 9.81 -11.03 -7.20
N LEU A 271 9.83 -11.35 -5.92
CA LEU A 271 9.25 -10.55 -4.84
C LEU A 271 10.33 -9.92 -3.97
N GLY A 272 11.57 -9.94 -4.42
CA GLY A 272 12.71 -9.43 -3.69
C GLY A 272 12.67 -7.91 -3.50
N GLY A 273 13.62 -7.42 -2.73
CA GLY A 273 13.83 -6.02 -2.44
C GLY A 273 14.76 -5.86 -1.26
N PHE A 274 15.18 -4.66 -0.99
CA PHE A 274 16.00 -4.36 0.18
C PHE A 274 15.12 -4.06 1.41
N THR A 275 15.64 -4.40 2.58
CA THR A 275 15.15 -4.02 3.91
C THR A 275 16.29 -3.39 4.69
N GLY A 276 15.99 -2.67 5.77
CA GLY A 276 17.00 -2.03 6.61
C GLY A 276 16.80 -0.54 6.71
N ASP A 277 17.84 0.19 7.09
CA ASP A 277 17.78 1.60 7.40
C ASP A 277 18.55 2.45 6.38
N ALA A 278 18.06 3.66 6.13
CA ALA A 278 18.73 4.67 5.35
C ALA A 278 18.64 6.04 6.04
N GLU A 279 19.71 6.81 5.97
CA GLU A 279 19.85 8.12 6.60
C GLU A 279 20.06 9.19 5.53
N TYR A 280 19.27 10.24 5.60
CA TYR A 280 19.27 11.33 4.65
C TYR A 280 19.64 12.63 5.31
N GLN A 281 20.39 13.47 4.61
CA GLN A 281 20.84 14.79 5.04
C GLN A 281 20.55 15.84 3.96
N GLY A 282 20.02 16.99 4.37
CA GLY A 282 19.66 18.11 3.51
C GLY A 282 18.39 18.81 4.00
N GLU A 283 17.77 19.61 3.15
CA GLU A 283 16.50 20.29 3.42
C GLU A 283 15.35 19.26 3.35
N LEU A 284 14.99 18.70 4.51
CA LEU A 284 14.03 17.57 4.58
C LEU A 284 12.63 17.97 5.05
N ALA A 285 12.46 19.19 5.54
CA ALA A 285 11.21 19.62 6.19
C ALA A 285 9.99 19.44 5.27
N GLU A 286 10.06 19.84 4.01
CA GLU A 286 8.94 19.73 3.05
C GLU A 286 8.57 18.28 2.71
N PHE A 287 9.52 17.33 2.83
CA PHE A 287 9.33 15.93 2.48
C PHE A 287 8.82 15.06 3.62
N LEU A 288 8.94 15.53 4.87
CA LEU A 288 8.59 14.75 6.06
C LEU A 288 7.12 14.28 6.06
N PRO A 289 6.12 15.09 5.70
CA PRO A 289 4.73 14.63 5.61
C PRO A 289 4.55 13.48 4.62
N TRP A 290 5.26 13.51 3.50
CA TRP A 290 5.25 12.46 2.48
C TRP A 290 5.88 11.18 2.98
N LEU A 291 7.05 11.27 3.64
CA LEU A 291 7.73 10.12 4.23
C LEU A 291 6.87 9.46 5.31
N ARG A 292 6.14 10.26 6.12
CA ARG A 292 5.18 9.74 7.09
C ARG A 292 4.00 9.04 6.41
N ALA A 293 3.49 9.59 5.31
CA ALA A 293 2.41 8.96 4.55
C ALA A 293 2.83 7.63 3.93
N ALA A 294 4.12 7.42 3.64
CA ALA A 294 4.64 6.17 3.10
C ALA A 294 4.32 4.93 3.96
N ARG A 295 4.19 5.11 5.29
CA ARG A 295 3.75 4.05 6.22
C ARG A 295 2.41 3.43 5.79
N TRP A 296 1.52 4.24 5.27
CA TRP A 296 0.18 3.77 4.88
C TRP A 296 0.10 3.34 3.43
N VAL A 297 0.69 4.10 2.51
CA VAL A 297 0.59 3.81 1.07
C VAL A 297 1.62 2.79 0.58
N GLY A 298 2.75 2.68 1.28
CA GLY A 298 3.92 1.96 0.81
C GLY A 298 4.65 2.68 -0.32
N VAL A 299 5.87 2.24 -0.63
CA VAL A 299 6.68 2.79 -1.72
C VAL A 299 7.25 1.68 -2.61
N GLY A 300 7.43 1.96 -3.89
CA GLY A 300 7.97 1.03 -4.85
C GLY A 300 6.96 0.00 -5.37
N ARG A 301 7.46 -1.15 -5.80
CA ARG A 301 6.66 -2.19 -6.43
C ARG A 301 5.99 -3.12 -5.42
N GLN A 302 4.90 -3.75 -5.85
CA GLN A 302 4.25 -4.85 -5.11
C GLN A 302 3.70 -4.46 -3.72
N THR A 303 3.42 -3.18 -3.51
CA THR A 303 2.88 -2.65 -2.24
C THR A 303 1.58 -3.34 -1.80
N VAL A 304 0.73 -3.74 -2.77
CA VAL A 304 -0.49 -4.53 -2.51
C VAL A 304 -0.21 -5.86 -1.78
N TRP A 305 0.99 -6.37 -1.91
CA TRP A 305 1.44 -7.61 -1.25
C TRP A 305 2.19 -7.35 0.06
N GLY A 306 1.99 -6.16 0.66
CA GLY A 306 2.63 -5.78 1.91
C GLY A 306 4.08 -5.33 1.78
N LYS A 307 4.60 -5.19 0.55
CA LYS A 307 5.95 -4.69 0.28
C LYS A 307 6.01 -3.17 0.40
N GLY A 308 7.23 -2.63 0.56
CA GLY A 308 7.45 -1.20 0.57
C GLY A 308 6.91 -0.47 1.82
N ASP A 309 6.79 -1.14 2.96
CA ASP A 309 6.49 -0.48 4.23
C ASP A 309 7.70 0.37 4.65
N LEU A 310 7.56 1.68 4.56
CA LEU A 310 8.58 2.64 4.94
C LEU A 310 8.13 3.41 6.17
N ARG A 311 9.02 3.55 7.15
CA ARG A 311 8.76 4.25 8.40
C ARG A 311 9.84 5.27 8.69
N VAL A 312 9.43 6.46 9.09
CA VAL A 312 10.36 7.46 9.65
C VAL A 312 10.71 7.00 11.07
N ILE A 313 11.99 6.97 11.35
CA ILE A 313 12.52 6.63 12.68
C ILE A 313 12.87 7.92 13.41
N PRO A 314 12.48 8.07 14.70
CA PRO A 314 12.82 9.24 15.51
C PRO A 314 14.32 9.51 15.61
#